data_d62fe4a0dd535a011c2a4a422d8a21a7
#
_entry.id   d62fe4a0dd535a011c2a4a422d8a21a7
#
_cell.length_a   1.000
_cell.length_b   1.000
_cell.length_c   1.000
_cell.angle_alpha   90.00
_cell.angle_beta   90.00
_cell.angle_gamma   90.00
#
_symmetry.space_group_name_H-M   'P 1'
#
loop_
_entity.id
_entity.type
_entity.pdbx_description
1 polymer ?
#
loop_
_entity_poly.entity_id
_entity_poly.type
_entity_poly.pdbx_seq_one_letter_code
_entity_poly.pdbx_strand_id
1 'polypeptide(L)'
;TTHITYQSLYYQESNILTKNGAIHFVDDILNYYVPSISDRAFSFYEEPEINKVSDEPGTYYFLDDEQDELEVISWTGPEEIIYFKSSSSSENANNQDYLEINGRFEISYTIPKILPGRYTMFIRANGYNNQNEHATIQVYVDGKKMSGSFNLNKGGTSSDPYTIKDNWQGYEIGDIEFAKYKEHTITIESLIPGKFIWDRTAFNVAK
;
A
#
# COMPACT_ATOMS: atom_id res chain seq x y z
N THR A 1 0.35 -12.60 -9.92
CA THR A 1 0.03 -13.16 -11.27
C THR A 1 0.94 -14.33 -11.50
N THR A 2 0.40 -15.54 -11.47
CA THR A 2 1.20 -16.76 -11.73
C THR A 2 1.51 -16.76 -13.22
N HIS A 3 2.74 -16.49 -13.61
CA HIS A 3 3.19 -16.69 -14.97
C HIS A 3 3.28 -18.19 -15.26
N ILE A 4 2.32 -18.71 -15.98
CA ILE A 4 2.39 -20.06 -16.52
C ILE A 4 3.24 -19.96 -17.80
N THR A 5 4.46 -20.48 -17.75
CA THR A 5 5.25 -20.66 -18.95
C THR A 5 4.60 -21.80 -19.73
N TYR A 6 4.08 -21.52 -20.91
CA TYR A 6 3.55 -22.55 -21.80
C TYR A 6 4.72 -23.36 -22.36
N GLN A 7 4.89 -24.58 -21.89
CA GLN A 7 5.71 -25.58 -22.57
C GLN A 7 4.83 -26.38 -23.52
N SER A 8 5.43 -26.89 -24.59
CA SER A 8 4.71 -27.67 -25.59
C SER A 8 4.12 -28.92 -24.96
N LEU A 9 2.81 -29.09 -25.08
CA LEU A 9 2.15 -30.34 -24.72
C LEU A 9 2.23 -31.31 -25.90
N TYR A 10 2.71 -32.51 -25.67
CA TYR A 10 2.59 -33.60 -26.64
C TYR A 10 1.13 -34.02 -26.77
N TYR A 11 0.42 -33.38 -27.67
CA TYR A 11 -1.04 -33.43 -27.78
C TYR A 11 -1.56 -34.84 -28.14
N GLN A 12 -0.74 -35.67 -28.81
CA GLN A 12 -1.10 -37.06 -29.19
C GLN A 12 -0.99 -38.05 -28.02
N GLU A 13 -0.17 -37.72 -27.00
CA GLU A 13 0.08 -38.58 -25.83
C GLU A 13 -0.47 -37.99 -24.53
N SER A 14 -0.98 -36.75 -24.59
CA SER A 14 -1.60 -36.06 -23.46
C SER A 14 -3.11 -36.32 -23.40
N ASN A 15 -3.74 -35.91 -22.31
CA ASN A 15 -5.18 -36.09 -22.05
C ASN A 15 -5.63 -37.55 -21.80
N ILE A 16 -4.79 -38.33 -21.20
CA ILE A 16 -5.23 -39.62 -20.70
C ILE A 16 -6.20 -39.39 -19.54
N LEU A 17 -7.49 -39.65 -19.81
CA LEU A 17 -8.53 -39.55 -18.80
C LEU A 17 -8.40 -40.72 -17.83
N THR A 18 -8.28 -40.40 -16.56
CA THR A 18 -8.33 -41.34 -15.45
C THR A 18 -9.65 -41.18 -14.70
N LYS A 19 -9.94 -42.11 -13.78
CA LYS A 19 -11.16 -42.04 -12.96
C LYS A 19 -11.30 -40.73 -12.19
N ASN A 20 -10.18 -40.09 -11.81
CA ASN A 20 -10.13 -38.93 -10.94
C ASN A 20 -9.45 -37.69 -11.57
N GLY A 21 -9.21 -37.66 -12.86
CA GLY A 21 -8.56 -36.54 -13.55
C GLY A 21 -7.98 -36.90 -14.92
N ALA A 22 -7.03 -36.11 -15.36
CA ALA A 22 -6.30 -36.31 -16.60
C ALA A 22 -4.80 -36.30 -16.35
N ILE A 23 -4.06 -37.07 -17.14
CA ILE A 23 -2.60 -37.08 -17.17
C ILE A 23 -2.16 -36.36 -18.45
N HIS A 24 -1.27 -35.42 -18.31
CA HIS A 24 -0.62 -34.71 -19.41
C HIS A 24 0.85 -35.01 -19.42
N PHE A 25 1.40 -35.37 -20.59
CA PHE A 25 2.82 -35.46 -20.79
C PHE A 25 3.39 -34.14 -21.28
N VAL A 26 4.50 -33.74 -20.70
CA VAL A 26 5.25 -32.53 -21.08
C VAL A 26 6.65 -32.96 -21.54
N ASP A 27 7.24 -32.20 -22.45
CA ASP A 27 8.55 -32.50 -23.05
C ASP A 27 9.74 -32.10 -22.17
N ASP A 28 9.47 -31.40 -21.08
CA ASP A 28 10.51 -30.96 -20.16
C ASP A 28 9.97 -30.82 -18.73
N ILE A 29 10.88 -30.66 -17.78
CA ILE A 29 10.52 -30.39 -16.39
C ILE A 29 9.90 -28.98 -16.31
N LEU A 30 8.68 -28.90 -15.81
CA LEU A 30 8.07 -27.59 -15.49
C LEU A 30 8.92 -26.91 -14.40
N ASN A 31 9.67 -25.91 -14.80
CA ASN A 31 10.45 -25.13 -13.85
C ASN A 31 9.52 -24.45 -12.84
N TYR A 32 9.66 -24.80 -11.59
CA TYR A 32 8.96 -24.12 -10.51
C TYR A 32 9.55 -22.72 -10.35
N TYR A 33 8.78 -21.71 -10.75
CA TYR A 33 9.16 -20.33 -10.53
C TYR A 33 8.90 -19.94 -9.08
N VAL A 34 9.97 -19.72 -8.33
CA VAL A 34 9.89 -19.10 -6.99
C VAL A 34 10.02 -17.59 -7.19
N PRO A 35 8.95 -16.81 -6.95
CA PRO A 35 9.05 -15.37 -7.06
C PRO A 35 10.06 -14.84 -6.04
N SER A 36 11.00 -14.03 -6.50
CA SER A 36 11.93 -13.31 -5.62
C SER A 36 11.25 -12.11 -4.98
N ILE A 37 11.63 -11.82 -3.73
CA ILE A 37 11.19 -10.58 -3.07
C ILE A 37 11.76 -9.37 -3.82
N SER A 38 10.96 -8.33 -3.91
CA SER A 38 11.31 -7.05 -4.55
C SER A 38 10.66 -5.91 -3.78
N ASP A 39 11.19 -4.72 -3.98
CA ASP A 39 10.57 -3.51 -3.45
C ASP A 39 9.12 -3.39 -3.92
N ARG A 40 8.25 -2.93 -3.02
CA ARG A 40 6.82 -2.76 -3.25
C ARG A 40 6.38 -1.40 -2.77
N ALA A 41 5.49 -0.78 -3.52
CA ALA A 41 4.77 0.41 -3.09
C ALA A 41 3.28 0.22 -3.34
N PHE A 42 2.46 0.74 -2.46
CA PHE A 42 1.01 0.67 -2.51
C PHE A 42 0.48 2.09 -2.40
N SER A 43 -0.24 2.53 -3.41
CA SER A 43 -0.88 3.84 -3.52
C SER A 43 -2.38 3.68 -3.71
N PHE A 44 -3.13 4.67 -3.32
CA PHE A 44 -4.59 4.65 -3.38
C PHE A 44 -5.13 4.67 -4.81
N TYR A 45 -4.35 5.23 -5.75
CA TYR A 45 -4.65 5.19 -7.19
C TYR A 45 -4.85 3.77 -7.74
N GLU A 46 -4.19 2.77 -7.14
CA GLU A 46 -4.26 1.38 -7.59
C GLU A 46 -5.47 0.62 -7.00
N GLU A 47 -6.20 1.23 -6.05
CA GLU A 47 -7.32 0.58 -5.39
C GLU A 47 -8.58 0.64 -6.25
N PRO A 48 -9.15 -0.54 -6.61
CA PRO A 48 -10.30 -0.61 -7.53
C PRO A 48 -11.53 0.15 -7.02
N GLU A 49 -11.77 0.16 -5.72
CA GLU A 49 -12.90 0.84 -5.10
C GLU A 49 -12.77 2.37 -5.17
N ILE A 50 -11.55 2.90 -4.99
CA ILE A 50 -11.26 4.33 -5.16
C ILE A 50 -11.39 4.72 -6.64
N ASN A 51 -10.82 3.90 -7.54
CA ASN A 51 -10.89 4.16 -8.97
C ASN A 51 -12.33 4.15 -9.52
N LYS A 52 -13.22 3.35 -8.94
CA LYS A 52 -14.63 3.27 -9.34
C LYS A 52 -15.35 4.61 -9.18
N VAL A 53 -14.99 5.41 -8.18
CA VAL A 53 -15.63 6.68 -7.85
C VAL A 53 -14.81 7.90 -8.27
N SER A 54 -13.54 7.71 -8.64
CA SER A 54 -12.58 8.77 -8.97
C SER A 54 -11.94 8.60 -10.34
N ASP A 55 -12.74 8.37 -11.38
CA ASP A 55 -12.29 8.24 -12.78
C ASP A 55 -11.70 9.57 -13.33
N GLU A 56 -12.18 10.71 -12.87
CA GLU A 56 -11.72 12.04 -13.27
C GLU A 56 -10.86 12.70 -12.17
N PRO A 57 -9.98 13.67 -12.51
CA PRO A 57 -9.31 14.49 -11.53
C PRO A 57 -10.29 15.30 -10.68
N GLY A 58 -10.09 15.31 -9.35
CA GLY A 58 -11.01 15.98 -8.44
C GLY A 58 -10.71 15.73 -6.97
N THR A 59 -11.61 16.19 -6.14
CA THR A 59 -11.63 15.94 -4.70
C THR A 59 -12.87 15.11 -4.38
N TYR A 60 -12.67 13.97 -3.77
CA TYR A 60 -13.71 13.01 -3.43
C TYR A 60 -13.78 12.87 -1.91
N TYR A 61 -14.98 12.90 -1.38
CA TYR A 61 -15.25 12.81 0.04
C TYR A 61 -15.90 11.46 0.33
N PHE A 62 -15.36 10.73 1.31
CA PHE A 62 -15.95 9.50 1.81
C PHE A 62 -16.41 9.74 3.24
N LEU A 63 -17.68 9.51 3.49
CA LEU A 63 -18.30 9.68 4.80
C LEU A 63 -18.18 8.39 5.63
N ASP A 64 -18.23 8.51 6.95
CA ASP A 64 -18.08 7.37 7.86
C ASP A 64 -19.24 6.38 7.77
N ASP A 65 -20.44 6.81 7.38
CA ASP A 65 -21.60 5.95 7.11
C ASP A 65 -21.53 5.24 5.74
N GLU A 66 -20.57 5.61 4.89
CA GLU A 66 -20.29 5.00 3.58
C GLU A 66 -19.06 4.08 3.60
N GLN A 67 -18.48 3.78 4.77
CA GLN A 67 -17.26 2.96 4.87
C GLN A 67 -17.41 1.56 4.26
N ASP A 68 -18.63 1.01 4.24
CA ASP A 68 -18.90 -0.29 3.59
C ASP A 68 -18.60 -0.30 2.08
N GLU A 69 -18.46 0.87 1.46
CA GLU A 69 -18.05 1.00 0.05
C GLU A 69 -16.54 0.92 -0.14
N LEU A 70 -15.77 1.05 0.96
CA LEU A 70 -14.31 1.00 0.98
C LEU A 70 -13.84 -0.24 1.78
N GLU A 71 -13.81 -1.41 1.13
CA GLU A 71 -13.44 -2.68 1.78
C GLU A 71 -12.00 -2.69 2.33
N VAL A 72 -11.08 -1.96 1.69
CA VAL A 72 -9.65 -1.96 2.05
C VAL A 72 -9.24 -0.80 2.95
N ILE A 73 -10.10 0.23 3.10
CA ILE A 73 -9.83 1.40 3.94
C ILE A 73 -10.95 1.56 4.96
N SER A 74 -10.57 1.73 6.21
CA SER A 74 -11.51 2.06 7.30
C SER A 74 -10.90 3.09 8.23
N TRP A 75 -11.72 3.91 8.87
CA TRP A 75 -11.26 4.91 9.82
C TRP A 75 -12.23 5.14 10.96
N THR A 76 -11.75 5.80 12.01
CA THR A 76 -12.55 6.29 13.11
C THR A 76 -12.12 7.71 13.48
N GLY A 77 -13.03 8.47 14.05
CA GLY A 77 -12.81 9.83 14.55
C GLY A 77 -13.49 10.89 13.69
N PRO A 78 -12.91 11.34 12.57
CA PRO A 78 -13.57 12.28 11.66
C PRO A 78 -14.75 11.66 10.94
N GLU A 79 -15.76 12.47 10.62
CA GLU A 79 -16.92 12.07 9.83
C GLU A 79 -16.56 11.76 8.36
N GLU A 80 -15.45 12.32 7.88
CA GLU A 80 -15.03 12.16 6.48
C GLU A 80 -13.52 11.98 6.33
N ILE A 81 -13.14 11.30 5.25
CA ILE A 81 -11.80 11.35 4.65
C ILE A 81 -11.88 11.88 3.24
N ILE A 82 -10.77 12.46 2.78
CA ILE A 82 -10.69 13.07 1.46
C ILE A 82 -9.72 12.29 0.59
N TYR A 83 -10.15 11.88 -0.59
CA TYR A 83 -9.27 11.45 -1.65
C TYR A 83 -9.12 12.55 -2.69
N PHE A 84 -7.90 12.94 -2.97
CA PHE A 84 -7.56 13.94 -3.97
C PHE A 84 -6.81 13.31 -5.13
N LYS A 85 -7.19 13.67 -6.36
CA LYS A 85 -6.54 13.26 -7.59
C LYS A 85 -6.34 14.47 -8.49
N SER A 86 -5.10 14.77 -8.86
CA SER A 86 -4.77 15.89 -9.75
C SER A 86 -4.62 15.44 -11.19
N SER A 87 -4.92 16.33 -12.12
CA SER A 87 -4.56 16.18 -13.53
C SER A 87 -3.18 16.76 -13.87
N SER A 88 -2.57 17.45 -12.91
CA SER A 88 -1.35 18.23 -13.13
C SER A 88 -0.13 17.52 -12.55
N SER A 89 0.92 17.39 -13.36
CA SER A 89 2.23 16.94 -12.90
C SER A 89 2.93 17.90 -11.91
N SER A 90 2.29 19.03 -11.57
CA SER A 90 2.76 19.94 -10.54
C SER A 90 2.49 19.43 -9.12
N GLU A 91 1.52 18.54 -8.95
CA GLU A 91 1.34 17.82 -7.69
C GLU A 91 2.49 16.84 -7.51
N ASN A 92 3.17 16.94 -6.38
CA ASN A 92 4.36 16.14 -6.10
C ASN A 92 4.06 14.85 -5.33
N ALA A 93 2.78 14.55 -5.08
CA ALA A 93 2.35 13.23 -4.67
C ALA A 93 2.67 12.21 -5.76
N ASN A 94 2.96 10.98 -5.37
CA ASN A 94 3.13 9.90 -6.33
C ASN A 94 1.80 9.63 -7.02
N ASN A 95 1.83 9.37 -8.33
CA ASN A 95 0.61 9.24 -9.17
C ASN A 95 -0.34 10.46 -9.10
N GLN A 96 0.08 11.55 -8.46
CA GLN A 96 -0.67 12.80 -8.32
C GLN A 96 -1.94 12.67 -7.47
N ASP A 97 -1.96 11.72 -6.54
CA ASP A 97 -3.07 11.45 -5.66
C ASP A 97 -2.64 11.28 -4.19
N TYR A 98 -3.58 11.45 -3.27
CA TYR A 98 -3.38 11.19 -1.85
C TYR A 98 -4.69 11.03 -1.10
N LEU A 99 -4.63 10.41 0.09
CA LEU A 99 -5.67 10.45 1.10
C LEU A 99 -5.36 11.50 2.16
N GLU A 100 -6.37 12.23 2.60
CA GLU A 100 -6.27 13.19 3.71
C GLU A 100 -7.29 12.86 4.79
N ILE A 101 -6.83 12.85 6.04
CA ILE A 101 -7.66 12.77 7.23
C ILE A 101 -7.18 13.81 8.24
N ASN A 102 -8.10 14.43 9.00
CA ASN A 102 -7.77 15.51 9.90
C ASN A 102 -8.42 15.33 11.28
N GLY A 103 -7.70 15.71 12.33
CA GLY A 103 -8.17 15.65 13.70
C GLY A 103 -7.56 14.50 14.51
N ARG A 104 -8.34 13.92 15.41
CA ARG A 104 -7.98 12.69 16.12
C ARG A 104 -8.57 11.51 15.34
N PHE A 105 -7.72 10.63 14.86
CA PHE A 105 -8.13 9.52 13.99
C PHE A 105 -7.35 8.24 14.28
N GLU A 106 -7.94 7.14 13.84
CA GLU A 106 -7.28 5.91 13.48
C GLU A 106 -7.73 5.55 12.06
N ILE A 107 -6.79 5.31 11.14
CA ILE A 107 -7.07 4.88 9.78
C ILE A 107 -6.32 3.60 9.49
N SER A 108 -7.01 2.63 8.90
CA SER A 108 -6.45 1.35 8.49
C SER A 108 -6.56 1.17 6.98
N TYR A 109 -5.48 0.65 6.40
CA TYR A 109 -5.41 0.28 5.00
C TYR A 109 -4.94 -1.16 4.86
N THR A 110 -5.74 -2.00 4.24
CA THR A 110 -5.40 -3.39 3.93
C THR A 110 -4.70 -3.45 2.58
N ILE A 111 -3.37 -3.56 2.62
CA ILE A 111 -2.55 -3.65 1.41
C ILE A 111 -2.69 -5.02 0.74
N PRO A 112 -2.55 -5.08 -0.61
CA PRO A 112 -2.49 -6.33 -1.35
C PRO A 112 -1.37 -7.26 -0.85
N LYS A 113 -1.49 -8.54 -1.22
CA LYS A 113 -0.55 -9.59 -0.80
C LYS A 113 0.90 -9.24 -1.13
N ILE A 114 1.76 -9.34 -0.12
CA ILE A 114 3.20 -9.17 -0.25
C ILE A 114 3.93 -10.50 0.01
N LEU A 115 5.02 -10.74 -0.71
CA LEU A 115 5.81 -11.96 -0.54
C LEU A 115 6.48 -12.01 0.84
N PRO A 116 6.61 -13.21 1.43
CA PRO A 116 7.39 -13.40 2.66
C PRO A 116 8.82 -12.87 2.51
N GLY A 117 9.30 -12.15 3.52
CA GLY A 117 10.65 -11.60 3.51
C GLY A 117 10.81 -10.48 4.52
N ARG A 118 12.04 -9.95 4.60
CA ARG A 118 12.35 -8.78 5.42
C ARG A 118 12.36 -7.53 4.57
N TYR A 119 11.69 -6.52 5.07
CA TYR A 119 11.52 -5.22 4.40
C TYR A 119 11.75 -4.09 5.39
N THR A 120 12.23 -2.97 4.89
CA THR A 120 12.16 -1.68 5.59
C THR A 120 10.92 -0.95 5.08
N MET A 121 10.01 -0.63 6.00
CA MET A 121 8.75 0.06 5.70
C MET A 121 8.93 1.56 5.72
N PHE A 122 8.31 2.24 4.76
CA PHE A 122 8.23 3.69 4.65
C PHE A 122 6.78 4.12 4.47
N ILE A 123 6.44 5.26 5.05
CA ILE A 123 5.24 6.02 4.73
C ILE A 123 5.66 7.32 4.07
N ARG A 124 5.10 7.62 2.91
CA ARG A 124 5.25 8.90 2.27
C ARG A 124 4.03 9.76 2.55
N ALA A 125 4.26 10.91 3.16
CA ALA A 125 3.21 11.82 3.59
C ALA A 125 3.62 13.28 3.32
N ASN A 126 2.63 14.15 3.14
CA ASN A 126 2.87 15.57 3.17
C ASN A 126 3.08 16.01 4.62
N GLY A 127 4.12 16.77 4.85
CA GLY A 127 4.48 17.23 6.19
C GLY A 127 5.49 18.37 6.09
N TYR A 128 5.99 18.83 7.24
CA TYR A 128 7.04 19.83 7.29
C TYR A 128 6.72 21.12 6.52
N ASN A 129 5.54 21.66 6.77
CA ASN A 129 5.33 23.07 6.55
C ASN A 129 5.53 23.78 7.92
N ASN A 130 5.95 25.01 7.92
CA ASN A 130 6.23 25.77 9.16
C ASN A 130 4.94 26.11 9.96
N GLN A 131 3.83 25.46 9.73
CA GLN A 131 2.50 25.80 10.27
C GLN A 131 2.06 24.89 11.43
N ASN A 132 2.79 23.79 11.71
CA ASN A 132 2.46 22.83 12.77
C ASN A 132 1.03 22.26 12.71
N GLU A 133 0.50 22.07 11.52
CA GLU A 133 -0.86 21.57 11.28
C GLU A 133 -0.95 20.05 11.26
N HIS A 134 0.19 19.37 11.08
CA HIS A 134 0.22 17.94 10.88
C HIS A 134 0.22 17.16 12.20
N ALA A 135 -0.35 15.97 12.13
CA ALA A 135 -0.42 15.04 13.26
C ALA A 135 0.97 14.53 13.70
N THR A 136 1.02 14.01 14.92
CA THR A 136 2.02 13.03 15.31
C THR A 136 1.37 11.67 15.28
N ILE A 137 1.94 10.74 14.54
CA ILE A 137 1.34 9.44 14.27
C ILE A 137 2.11 8.28 14.91
N GLN A 138 1.39 7.20 15.18
CA GLN A 138 1.90 5.87 15.50
C GLN A 138 1.44 4.89 14.42
N VAL A 139 2.34 4.02 14.00
CA VAL A 139 2.07 3.02 12.97
C VAL A 139 1.99 1.62 13.59
N TYR A 140 1.04 0.83 13.10
CA TYR A 140 0.89 -0.59 13.41
C TYR A 140 0.83 -1.38 12.10
N VAL A 141 1.33 -2.60 12.12
CA VAL A 141 1.19 -3.56 11.03
C VAL A 141 0.63 -4.87 11.58
N ASP A 142 -0.48 -5.33 11.05
CA ASP A 142 -1.24 -6.48 11.59
C ASP A 142 -1.52 -6.35 13.10
N GLY A 143 -1.84 -5.15 13.57
CA GLY A 143 -2.06 -4.83 14.99
C GLY A 143 -0.79 -4.76 15.85
N LYS A 144 0.39 -5.05 15.28
CA LYS A 144 1.66 -4.94 16.00
C LYS A 144 2.21 -3.52 15.86
N LYS A 145 2.41 -2.87 17.01
CA LYS A 145 2.99 -1.53 17.08
C LYS A 145 4.42 -1.52 16.51
N MET A 146 4.67 -0.61 15.58
CA MET A 146 6.01 -0.31 15.09
C MET A 146 6.76 0.60 16.07
N SER A 147 8.09 0.55 16.04
CA SER A 147 8.91 1.36 16.96
C SER A 147 8.85 2.85 16.60
N GLY A 148 8.73 3.68 17.64
CA GLY A 148 8.72 5.14 17.47
C GLY A 148 7.34 5.73 17.18
N SER A 149 7.29 7.04 17.20
CA SER A 149 6.20 7.87 16.74
C SER A 149 6.77 8.94 15.81
N PHE A 150 5.98 9.39 14.84
CA PHE A 150 6.44 10.27 13.77
C PHE A 150 5.70 11.59 13.83
N ASN A 151 6.43 12.66 14.16
CA ASN A 151 5.90 14.02 14.13
C ASN A 151 6.00 14.54 12.68
N LEU A 152 4.86 14.60 11.99
CA LEU A 152 4.81 15.01 10.60
C LEU A 152 5.12 16.50 10.37
N ASN A 153 5.14 17.32 11.43
CA ASN A 153 5.62 18.71 11.35
C ASN A 153 7.16 18.80 11.32
N LYS A 154 7.85 17.68 11.47
CA LYS A 154 9.31 17.59 11.33
C LYS A 154 9.64 16.85 10.05
N GLY A 155 10.75 17.22 9.42
CA GLY A 155 11.22 16.54 8.22
C GLY A 155 11.33 15.03 8.41
N GLY A 156 10.97 14.29 7.39
CA GLY A 156 11.12 12.85 7.34
C GLY A 156 12.59 12.42 7.30
N THR A 157 12.82 11.14 7.36
CA THR A 157 14.15 10.56 7.22
C THR A 157 14.58 10.60 5.75
N SER A 158 15.80 11.04 5.48
CA SER A 158 16.35 11.23 4.12
C SER A 158 16.63 9.93 3.36
N SER A 159 16.31 8.77 3.92
CA SER A 159 16.62 7.46 3.35
C SER A 159 15.55 6.93 2.39
N ASP A 160 14.42 7.63 2.26
CA ASP A 160 13.44 7.30 1.23
C ASP A 160 14.05 7.53 -0.15
N PRO A 161 14.20 6.50 -1.00
CA PRO A 161 14.73 6.63 -2.36
C PRO A 161 13.80 7.46 -3.27
N TYR A 162 12.58 7.73 -2.83
CA TYR A 162 11.61 8.52 -3.57
C TYR A 162 11.81 10.00 -3.23
N THR A 163 12.27 10.74 -4.19
CA THR A 163 12.70 12.14 -4.11
C THR A 163 11.75 13.00 -3.27
N ILE A 164 12.29 13.57 -2.18
CA ILE A 164 11.61 14.60 -1.40
C ILE A 164 11.40 15.80 -2.30
N LYS A 165 10.15 16.22 -2.46
CA LYS A 165 9.82 17.41 -3.24
C LYS A 165 8.62 18.09 -2.61
N ASP A 166 8.75 19.39 -2.36
CA ASP A 166 7.66 20.27 -1.92
C ASP A 166 6.81 19.71 -0.76
N ASN A 167 7.38 19.58 0.42
CA ASN A 167 6.74 19.10 1.65
C ASN A 167 6.36 17.59 1.67
N TRP A 168 6.55 16.85 0.59
CA TRP A 168 6.38 15.40 0.60
C TRP A 168 7.62 14.72 1.18
N GLN A 169 7.44 13.97 2.24
CA GLN A 169 8.50 13.37 3.03
C GLN A 169 8.33 11.85 3.13
N GLY A 170 9.44 11.12 3.07
CA GLY A 170 9.49 9.72 3.44
C GLY A 170 9.80 9.57 4.93
N TYR A 171 8.96 8.84 5.64
CA TYR A 171 9.18 8.49 7.05
C TYR A 171 9.52 7.01 7.12
N GLU A 172 10.76 6.70 7.53
CA GLU A 172 11.17 5.32 7.76
C GLU A 172 10.54 4.80 9.05
N ILE A 173 9.64 3.84 8.90
CA ILE A 173 8.86 3.26 10.00
C ILE A 173 9.67 2.19 10.72
N GLY A 174 10.54 1.48 9.99
CA GLY A 174 11.43 0.47 10.49
C GLY A 174 11.30 -0.88 9.76
N ASP A 175 12.09 -1.84 10.23
CA ASP A 175 12.13 -3.17 9.65
C ASP A 175 10.92 -4.01 10.07
N ILE A 176 10.42 -4.78 9.10
CA ILE A 176 9.34 -5.73 9.28
C ILE A 176 9.67 -7.04 8.55
N GLU A 177 9.22 -8.15 9.13
CA GLU A 177 9.32 -9.47 8.51
C GLU A 177 7.92 -10.03 8.27
N PHE A 178 7.61 -10.31 7.02
CA PHE A 178 6.39 -11.01 6.63
C PHE A 178 6.70 -12.49 6.47
N ALA A 179 6.01 -13.34 7.25
CA ALA A 179 6.21 -14.79 7.25
C ALA A 179 5.36 -15.53 6.22
N LYS A 180 4.31 -14.88 5.68
CA LYS A 180 3.33 -15.51 4.80
C LYS A 180 2.95 -14.58 3.65
N TYR A 181 2.65 -15.17 2.49
CA TYR A 181 2.06 -14.48 1.35
C TYR A 181 0.56 -14.22 1.60
N LYS A 182 0.24 -13.07 2.13
CA LYS A 182 -1.13 -12.64 2.45
C LYS A 182 -1.26 -11.12 2.38
N GLU A 183 -2.47 -10.64 2.48
CA GLU A 183 -2.77 -9.24 2.74
C GLU A 183 -2.34 -8.85 4.16
N HIS A 184 -1.97 -7.59 4.34
CA HIS A 184 -1.55 -7.06 5.63
C HIS A 184 -2.25 -5.73 5.89
N THR A 185 -2.64 -5.49 7.14
CA THR A 185 -3.30 -4.24 7.52
C THR A 185 -2.30 -3.29 8.15
N ILE A 186 -2.23 -2.08 7.61
CA ILE A 186 -1.47 -0.96 8.15
C ILE A 186 -2.45 -0.04 8.85
N THR A 187 -2.26 0.16 10.14
CA THR A 187 -3.08 1.09 10.93
C THR A 187 -2.24 2.26 11.39
N ILE A 188 -2.75 3.46 11.22
CA ILE A 188 -2.13 4.71 11.62
C ILE A 188 -3.04 5.43 12.60
N GLU A 189 -2.53 5.65 13.80
CA GLU A 189 -3.21 6.35 14.90
C GLU A 189 -2.61 7.73 15.10
N SER A 190 -3.43 8.77 15.23
CA SER A 190 -2.98 10.09 15.63
C SER A 190 -2.77 10.15 17.14
N LEU A 191 -1.52 10.26 17.59
CA LEU A 191 -1.18 10.52 19.00
C LEU A 191 -1.43 11.98 19.38
N ILE A 192 -1.09 12.89 18.47
CA ILE A 192 -1.41 14.32 18.57
C ILE A 192 -2.29 14.63 17.35
N PRO A 193 -3.50 15.16 17.59
CA PRO A 193 -4.42 15.52 16.51
C PRO A 193 -3.80 16.48 15.50
N GLY A 194 -4.19 16.34 14.25
CA GLY A 194 -3.73 17.19 13.16
C GLY A 194 -4.01 16.56 11.81
N LYS A 195 -3.49 17.18 10.77
CA LYS A 195 -3.65 16.73 9.40
C LYS A 195 -2.67 15.58 9.08
N PHE A 196 -3.15 14.54 8.43
CA PHE A 196 -2.36 13.48 7.84
C PHE A 196 -2.74 13.37 6.36
N ILE A 197 -1.79 13.67 5.49
CA ILE A 197 -1.96 13.59 4.04
C ILE A 197 -1.03 12.46 3.57
N TRP A 198 -1.63 11.35 3.22
CA TRP A 198 -0.97 10.08 2.95
C TRP A 198 -0.90 9.81 1.44
N ASP A 199 0.32 9.78 0.89
CA ASP A 199 0.55 9.48 -0.51
C ASP A 199 0.59 7.96 -0.76
N ARG A 200 1.47 7.26 -0.03
CA ARG A 200 1.65 5.81 -0.22
C ARG A 200 2.40 5.17 0.94
N THR A 201 2.37 3.84 0.94
CA THR A 201 3.23 2.99 1.75
C THR A 201 4.21 2.23 0.86
N ALA A 202 5.48 2.16 1.25
CA ALA A 202 6.50 1.41 0.53
C ALA A 202 7.22 0.42 1.45
N PHE A 203 7.63 -0.70 0.86
CA PHE A 203 8.41 -1.76 1.48
C PHE A 203 9.61 -2.04 0.61
N ASN A 204 10.78 -1.61 1.05
CA ASN A 204 12.04 -1.88 0.38
C ASN A 204 12.65 -3.14 0.96
N VAL A 205 13.17 -4.02 0.12
CA VAL A 205 13.83 -5.25 0.58
C VAL A 205 14.98 -4.88 1.50
N ALA A 206 14.95 -5.38 2.74
CA ALA A 206 16.01 -5.13 3.71
C ALA A 206 17.32 -5.76 3.22
N LYS A 207 18.38 -4.99 3.27
CA LYS A 207 19.73 -5.41 2.84
C LYS A 207 20.44 -6.20 3.93
#